data_6026f65ec84f4bda0bd2bdb34aba43a2
#
_entry.id   6026f65ec84f4bda0bd2bdb34aba43a2
#
_cell.length_a   1.000
_cell.length_b   1.000
_cell.length_c   1.000
_cell.angle_alpha   90.00
_cell.angle_beta   90.00
_cell.angle_gamma   90.00
#
_symmetry.space_group_name_H-M   'P 1'
#
loop_
_entity.id
_entity.type
_entity.pdbx_description
1 polymer ?
#
loop_
_entity_poly.entity_id
_entity_poly.type
_entity_poly.pdbx_seq_one_letter_code
_entity_poly.pdbx_strand_id
1 'polypeptide(L)'
;LLEASLQSVDSSVALPYWEYTIDVENIIANNDGHFQAWRDIPAFTNEWFGKTDIKSGFVREGHFKDMSLEGNEFTTVSNSWGLIRAPWNNLKNPRFARFFGGGSALDEEPVIMVNEDQMSTCEVVAETLLSSTTLGTFNGAAAGQAHGPIHMFTGGQSNTPDLSARLTHIGFKASGPTRNQFWGTGVTFFFASIKSLYRYHLYNCPESCDSEKSEMDCACTCSTEE
;
A
#
# COMPACT_ATOMS: atom_id res chain seq x y z
N LEU A 1 -12.78 -18.21 10.78
CA LEU A 1 -12.07 -19.51 10.71
C LEU A 1 -10.79 -19.52 11.52
N LEU A 2 -9.84 -18.57 11.30
CA LEU A 2 -8.57 -18.54 12.05
C LEU A 2 -8.80 -18.37 13.56
N GLU A 3 -9.62 -17.42 13.98
CA GLU A 3 -9.95 -17.23 15.39
C GLU A 3 -10.55 -18.49 16.01
N ALA A 4 -11.51 -19.11 15.34
CA ALA A 4 -12.09 -20.36 15.82
C ALA A 4 -11.07 -21.51 15.91
N SER A 5 -10.10 -21.55 15.01
CA SER A 5 -8.98 -22.52 15.10
C SER A 5 -8.07 -22.25 16.29
N LEU A 6 -7.78 -20.99 16.56
CA LEU A 6 -7.00 -20.63 17.75
C LEU A 6 -7.78 -20.91 19.05
N GLN A 7 -9.07 -20.61 19.07
CA GLN A 7 -9.96 -20.87 20.20
C GLN A 7 -10.16 -22.36 20.48
N SER A 8 -9.91 -23.23 19.51
CA SER A 8 -9.89 -24.69 19.76
C SER A 8 -8.70 -25.13 20.62
N VAL A 9 -7.66 -24.31 20.70
CA VAL A 9 -6.47 -24.55 21.54
C VAL A 9 -6.58 -23.76 22.84
N ASP A 10 -6.96 -22.50 22.78
CA ASP A 10 -7.17 -21.62 23.92
C ASP A 10 -8.42 -20.76 23.68
N SER A 11 -9.48 -21.06 24.41
CA SER A 11 -10.78 -20.40 24.26
C SER A 11 -10.77 -18.91 24.64
N SER A 12 -9.74 -18.41 25.29
CA SER A 12 -9.59 -17.01 25.66
C SER A 12 -9.02 -16.13 24.52
N VAL A 13 -8.52 -16.74 23.46
CA VAL A 13 -7.92 -16.00 22.35
C VAL A 13 -8.99 -15.28 21.53
N ALA A 14 -8.75 -13.98 21.28
CA ALA A 14 -9.49 -13.19 20.30
C ALA A 14 -8.49 -12.56 19.32
N LEU A 15 -8.83 -12.55 18.04
CA LEU A 15 -8.01 -11.81 17.07
C LEU A 15 -8.23 -10.32 17.27
N PRO A 16 -7.16 -9.55 17.50
CA PRO A 16 -7.27 -8.11 17.56
C PRO A 16 -7.67 -7.58 16.19
N TYR A 17 -8.47 -6.54 16.14
CA TYR A 17 -8.78 -5.81 14.94
C TYR A 17 -8.48 -4.33 15.12
N TRP A 18 -8.15 -3.66 14.04
CA TRP A 18 -7.94 -2.23 14.02
C TRP A 18 -9.23 -1.53 13.58
N GLU A 19 -9.84 -0.79 14.52
CA GLU A 19 -10.99 0.07 14.22
C GLU A 19 -10.49 1.40 13.64
N TYR A 20 -10.10 1.37 12.39
CA TYR A 20 -9.48 2.51 11.71
C TYR A 20 -10.39 3.72 11.58
N THR A 21 -11.72 3.55 11.60
CA THR A 21 -12.65 4.68 11.50
C THR A 21 -12.51 5.64 12.67
N ILE A 22 -12.21 5.13 13.86
CA ILE A 22 -11.95 5.97 15.04
C ILE A 22 -10.69 6.82 14.85
N ASP A 23 -9.62 6.22 14.33
CA ASP A 23 -8.39 6.94 14.05
C ASP A 23 -8.59 7.98 12.95
N VAL A 24 -9.34 7.65 11.90
CA VAL A 24 -9.72 8.59 10.83
C VAL A 24 -10.46 9.81 11.39
N GLU A 25 -11.50 9.59 12.17
CA GLU A 25 -12.29 10.66 12.79
C GLU A 25 -11.43 11.56 13.70
N ASN A 26 -10.55 10.94 14.50
CA ASN A 26 -9.65 11.69 15.37
C ASN A 26 -8.63 12.54 14.58
N ILE A 27 -8.14 12.06 13.45
CA ILE A 27 -7.22 12.79 12.60
C ILE A 27 -7.92 13.97 11.96
N ILE A 28 -9.10 13.76 11.38
CA ILE A 28 -9.90 14.83 10.77
C ILE A 28 -10.24 15.91 11.81
N ALA A 29 -10.68 15.49 13.01
CA ALA A 29 -11.10 16.42 14.05
C ALA A 29 -9.95 17.25 14.65
N ASN A 30 -8.73 16.70 14.71
CA ASN A 30 -7.65 17.31 15.50
C ASN A 30 -6.47 17.82 14.68
N ASN A 31 -6.30 17.37 13.46
CA ASN A 31 -5.07 17.56 12.71
C ASN A 31 -5.28 18.04 11.26
N ASP A 32 -6.47 18.49 10.90
CA ASP A 32 -6.81 18.94 9.55
C ASP A 32 -6.38 17.93 8.44
N GLY A 33 -6.34 16.62 8.78
CA GLY A 33 -5.94 15.56 7.87
C GLY A 33 -4.46 15.47 7.52
N HIS A 34 -3.59 16.18 8.22
CA HIS A 34 -2.17 16.16 7.93
C HIS A 34 -1.56 14.76 7.98
N PHE A 35 -0.80 14.40 6.95
CA PHE A 35 -0.15 13.10 6.79
C PHE A 35 0.66 12.66 8.02
N GLN A 36 1.28 13.59 8.74
CA GLN A 36 2.02 13.28 9.96
C GLN A 36 1.13 12.63 11.02
N ALA A 37 -0.11 13.06 11.15
CA ALA A 37 -1.05 12.49 12.12
C ALA A 37 -1.32 11.00 11.85
N TRP A 38 -1.37 10.60 10.59
CA TRP A 38 -1.54 9.21 10.21
C TRP A 38 -0.39 8.30 10.64
N ARG A 39 0.81 8.83 10.68
CA ARG A 39 1.99 8.07 11.11
C ARG A 39 2.02 7.84 12.61
N ASP A 40 1.36 8.71 13.35
CA ASP A 40 1.40 8.73 14.81
C ASP A 40 0.13 8.12 15.44
N ILE A 41 -0.75 7.50 14.65
CA ILE A 41 -1.89 6.77 15.19
C ILE A 41 -1.44 5.60 16.08
N PRO A 42 -2.24 5.20 17.08
CA PRO A 42 -1.88 4.16 18.03
C PRO A 42 -1.38 2.86 17.39
N ALA A 43 -2.02 2.42 16.30
CA ALA A 43 -1.63 1.20 15.59
C ALA A 43 -0.19 1.24 15.06
N PHE A 44 0.37 2.42 14.74
CA PHE A 44 1.70 2.55 14.15
C PHE A 44 2.77 3.05 15.12
N THR A 45 2.48 3.03 16.42
CA THR A 45 3.48 3.28 17.45
C THR A 45 4.44 2.10 17.62
N ASN A 46 5.54 2.33 18.31
CA ASN A 46 6.55 1.32 18.57
C ASN A 46 6.05 0.14 19.43
N GLU A 47 4.98 0.35 20.17
CA GLU A 47 4.33 -0.68 21.00
C GLU A 47 3.54 -1.69 20.16
N TRP A 48 3.13 -1.29 18.94
CA TRP A 48 2.37 -2.13 18.03
C TRP A 48 3.17 -2.43 16.76
N PHE A 49 2.81 -1.81 15.64
CA PHE A 49 3.39 -2.12 14.33
C PHE A 49 4.66 -1.33 14.00
N GLY A 50 5.11 -0.46 14.90
CA GLY A 50 6.34 0.31 14.76
C GLY A 50 6.19 1.57 13.91
N LYS A 51 7.04 2.56 14.17
CA LYS A 51 7.08 3.81 13.40
C LYS A 51 7.81 3.65 12.08
N THR A 52 7.32 4.35 11.09
CA THR A 52 7.96 4.44 9.78
C THR A 52 8.82 5.67 9.68
N ASP A 53 9.96 5.51 9.02
CA ASP A 53 10.78 6.64 8.59
C ASP A 53 10.06 7.44 7.49
N ILE A 54 9.99 8.75 7.67
CA ILE A 54 9.21 9.64 6.78
C ILE A 54 9.75 9.66 5.35
N LYS A 55 11.05 9.53 5.18
CA LYS A 55 11.69 9.65 3.87
C LYS A 55 11.62 8.35 3.08
N SER A 56 11.81 7.23 3.76
CA SER A 56 11.89 5.92 3.09
C SER A 56 10.60 5.12 3.15
N GLY A 57 9.67 5.44 4.05
CA GLY A 57 8.48 4.63 4.31
C GLY A 57 8.77 3.30 5.00
N PHE A 58 10.04 2.99 5.31
CA PHE A 58 10.38 1.74 5.98
C PHE A 58 10.09 1.79 7.47
N VAL A 59 9.66 0.66 8.03
CA VAL A 59 9.51 0.50 9.49
C VAL A 59 10.90 0.39 10.11
N ARG A 60 11.28 1.41 10.89
CA ARG A 60 12.61 1.55 11.48
C ARG A 60 12.63 1.35 13.00
N GLU A 61 11.47 1.33 13.62
CA GLU A 61 11.33 1.24 15.08
C GLU A 61 10.24 0.24 15.45
N GLY A 62 10.23 -0.18 16.71
CA GLY A 62 9.25 -1.12 17.25
C GLY A 62 9.56 -2.59 16.95
N HIS A 63 8.58 -3.45 17.20
CA HIS A 63 8.75 -4.90 17.10
C HIS A 63 9.02 -5.39 15.67
N PHE A 64 8.54 -4.68 14.67
CA PHE A 64 8.70 -5.05 13.25
C PHE A 64 9.82 -4.27 12.54
N LYS A 65 10.68 -3.58 13.32
CA LYS A 65 11.86 -2.95 12.74
C LYS A 65 12.71 -3.99 12.03
N ASP A 66 13.26 -3.59 10.90
CA ASP A 66 14.18 -4.41 10.11
C ASP A 66 13.62 -5.77 9.67
N MET A 67 12.30 -5.96 9.74
CA MET A 67 11.66 -7.15 9.21
C MET A 67 11.95 -7.28 7.72
N SER A 68 12.52 -8.43 7.33
CA SER A 68 12.79 -8.76 5.94
C SER A 68 11.57 -9.41 5.27
N LEU A 69 11.37 -9.08 4.01
CA LEU A 69 10.37 -9.70 3.14
C LEU A 69 10.97 -10.80 2.23
N GLU A 70 12.11 -11.34 2.60
CA GLU A 70 12.71 -12.43 1.84
C GLU A 70 11.79 -13.65 1.83
N GLY A 71 11.61 -14.23 0.65
CA GLY A 71 10.85 -15.47 0.48
C GLY A 71 11.61 -16.66 1.04
N ASN A 72 10.87 -17.70 1.36
CA ASN A 72 11.41 -18.98 1.77
C ASN A 72 10.67 -20.11 1.05
N GLU A 73 11.00 -21.34 1.35
CA GLU A 73 10.42 -22.54 0.73
C GLU A 73 8.89 -22.63 0.83
N PHE A 74 8.26 -21.94 1.78
CA PHE A 74 6.81 -21.89 1.96
C PHE A 74 6.15 -20.75 1.20
N THR A 75 6.93 -19.87 0.55
CA THR A 75 6.42 -18.69 -0.13
C THR A 75 6.12 -19.01 -1.59
N THR A 76 4.86 -18.91 -1.99
CA THR A 76 4.42 -19.21 -3.36
C THR A 76 4.35 -17.97 -4.25
N VAL A 77 4.42 -16.78 -3.68
CA VAL A 77 4.34 -15.51 -4.42
C VAL A 77 5.52 -14.63 -4.02
N SER A 78 6.37 -14.35 -5.00
CA SER A 78 7.48 -13.42 -4.84
C SER A 78 7.68 -12.59 -6.10
N ASN A 79 8.37 -11.46 -5.95
CA ASN A 79 8.87 -10.72 -7.10
C ASN A 79 10.17 -11.36 -7.64
N SER A 80 10.72 -10.79 -8.72
CA SER A 80 11.94 -11.28 -9.35
C SER A 80 13.20 -11.24 -8.48
N TRP A 81 13.16 -10.56 -7.34
CA TRP A 81 14.23 -10.53 -6.33
C TRP A 81 14.06 -11.58 -5.23
N GLY A 82 13.03 -12.43 -5.32
CA GLY A 82 12.71 -13.41 -4.29
C GLY A 82 12.04 -12.81 -3.05
N LEU A 83 11.57 -11.57 -3.10
CA LEU A 83 10.90 -10.91 -1.99
C LEU A 83 9.39 -11.20 -2.01
N ILE A 84 8.78 -11.35 -0.83
CA ILE A 84 7.34 -11.55 -0.65
C ILE A 84 6.58 -10.27 -1.07
N ARG A 85 6.42 -10.11 -2.36
CA ARG A 85 5.73 -9.01 -3.03
C ARG A 85 5.02 -9.50 -4.26
N ALA A 86 4.09 -8.70 -4.76
CA ALA A 86 3.49 -8.98 -6.06
C ALA A 86 4.57 -9.07 -7.16
N PRO A 87 4.47 -10.02 -8.10
CA PRO A 87 5.48 -10.20 -9.15
C PRO A 87 5.82 -8.94 -9.94
N TRP A 88 4.83 -8.07 -10.15
CA TRP A 88 5.02 -6.77 -10.84
C TRP A 88 5.59 -5.66 -9.97
N ASN A 89 5.79 -5.90 -8.68
CA ASN A 89 6.47 -4.96 -7.78
C ASN A 89 7.95 -5.27 -7.77
N ASN A 90 8.72 -4.57 -8.59
CA ASN A 90 10.15 -4.80 -8.78
C ASN A 90 11.06 -4.08 -7.76
N LEU A 91 10.51 -3.66 -6.62
CA LEU A 91 11.30 -3.08 -5.56
C LEU A 91 12.28 -4.11 -4.98
N LYS A 92 13.58 -3.77 -5.00
CA LYS A 92 14.67 -4.63 -4.57
C LYS A 92 14.91 -4.63 -3.06
N ASN A 93 14.54 -3.55 -2.38
CA ASN A 93 14.81 -3.42 -0.94
C ASN A 93 13.97 -4.43 -0.15
N PRO A 94 14.59 -5.32 0.65
CA PRO A 94 13.87 -6.37 1.38
C PRO A 94 13.10 -5.87 2.60
N ARG A 95 13.20 -4.60 2.94
CA ARG A 95 12.57 -4.06 4.15
C ARG A 95 11.08 -3.89 4.00
N PHE A 96 10.39 -4.13 5.09
CA PHE A 96 8.97 -3.84 5.19
C PHE A 96 8.72 -2.33 5.10
N ALA A 97 7.90 -1.92 4.14
CA ALA A 97 7.52 -0.53 3.91
C ALA A 97 6.03 -0.32 4.17
N ARG A 98 5.69 0.86 4.65
CA ARG A 98 4.31 1.31 4.87
C ARG A 98 4.19 2.73 4.35
N PHE A 99 2.98 3.11 3.98
CA PHE A 99 2.62 4.39 3.38
C PHE A 99 3.13 4.61 1.96
N PHE A 100 2.21 4.89 1.09
CA PHE A 100 2.51 5.32 -0.26
C PHE A 100 3.09 6.72 -0.24
N GLY A 101 4.05 6.96 -1.08
CA GLY A 101 4.58 8.29 -1.27
C GLY A 101 5.49 8.73 -0.14
N GLY A 102 6.17 7.81 0.49
CA GLY A 102 7.44 8.17 1.08
C GLY A 102 8.12 9.02 0.03
N GLY A 103 8.21 10.32 0.27
CA GLY A 103 8.51 11.31 -0.74
C GLY A 103 9.67 10.87 -1.59
N SER A 104 9.65 11.19 -2.85
CA SER A 104 10.88 11.10 -3.62
C SER A 104 11.96 11.83 -2.81
N ALA A 105 13.19 11.35 -2.84
CA ALA A 105 14.31 12.03 -2.18
C ALA A 105 14.47 13.50 -2.63
N LEU A 106 13.60 13.96 -3.51
CA LEU A 106 13.56 15.28 -4.12
C LEU A 106 12.44 16.18 -3.56
N ASP A 107 11.48 15.65 -2.80
CA ASP A 107 10.34 16.41 -2.31
C ASP A 107 10.29 16.39 -0.78
N GLU A 108 10.30 17.56 -0.18
CA GLU A 108 10.25 17.73 1.27
C GLU A 108 8.90 17.32 1.89
N GLU A 109 7.86 17.15 1.06
CA GLU A 109 6.54 16.74 1.51
C GLU A 109 6.10 15.38 0.90
N PRO A 110 5.62 14.46 1.75
CA PRO A 110 5.08 13.21 1.28
C PRO A 110 3.81 13.44 0.45
N VAL A 111 3.70 12.72 -0.65
CA VAL A 111 2.48 12.75 -1.48
C VAL A 111 1.42 11.92 -0.78
N ILE A 112 0.35 12.57 -0.34
CA ILE A 112 -0.83 11.89 0.18
C ILE A 112 -1.62 11.37 -1.01
N MET A 113 -1.80 10.06 -1.09
CA MET A 113 -2.50 9.41 -2.19
C MET A 113 -4.02 9.35 -1.99
N VAL A 114 -4.49 9.70 -0.81
CA VAL A 114 -5.91 9.69 -0.45
C VAL A 114 -6.23 11.04 0.16
N ASN A 115 -7.20 11.74 -0.42
CA ASN A 115 -7.69 12.97 0.16
C ASN A 115 -8.53 12.67 1.42
N GLU A 116 -8.64 13.63 2.32
CA GLU A 116 -9.40 13.49 3.57
C GLU A 116 -10.84 13.07 3.35
N ASP A 117 -11.49 13.64 2.36
CA ASP A 117 -12.87 13.34 1.93
C ASP A 117 -13.03 11.94 1.30
N GLN A 118 -11.93 11.24 1.04
CA GLN A 118 -11.93 9.87 0.52
C GLN A 118 -11.64 8.83 1.62
N MET A 119 -11.36 9.27 2.83
CA MET A 119 -11.04 8.37 3.93
C MET A 119 -12.28 7.64 4.45
N SER A 120 -12.08 6.43 4.94
CA SER A 120 -13.15 5.57 5.44
C SER A 120 -13.59 5.98 6.85
N THR A 121 -14.34 7.07 6.95
CA THR A 121 -14.96 7.52 8.20
C THR A 121 -16.06 6.55 8.66
N CYS A 122 -16.52 6.69 9.90
CA CYS A 122 -17.69 5.94 10.40
C CYS A 122 -18.92 6.15 9.50
N GLU A 123 -19.12 7.37 9.00
CA GLU A 123 -20.24 7.70 8.11
C GLU A 123 -20.11 6.94 6.77
N VAL A 124 -18.94 6.98 6.13
CA VAL A 124 -18.67 6.25 4.87
C VAL A 124 -18.91 4.75 5.03
N VAL A 125 -18.44 4.16 6.13
CA VAL A 125 -18.65 2.73 6.40
C VAL A 125 -20.12 2.43 6.65
N ALA A 126 -20.80 3.25 7.45
CA ALA A 126 -22.24 3.08 7.71
C ALA A 126 -23.07 3.22 6.44
N GLU A 127 -22.83 4.23 5.62
CA GLU A 127 -23.48 4.38 4.32
C GLU A 127 -23.26 3.20 3.40
N THR A 128 -22.02 2.69 3.35
CA THR A 128 -21.65 1.49 2.58
C THR A 128 -22.50 0.28 2.97
N LEU A 129 -22.71 0.08 4.28
CA LEU A 129 -23.51 -1.01 4.81
C LEU A 129 -25.00 -0.80 4.53
N LEU A 130 -25.51 0.42 4.78
CA LEU A 130 -26.95 0.72 4.73
C LEU A 130 -27.49 0.88 3.31
N SER A 131 -26.65 1.34 2.37
CA SER A 131 -27.05 1.51 0.96
C SER A 131 -27.04 0.22 0.16
N SER A 132 -26.42 -0.84 0.66
CA SER A 132 -26.25 -2.09 -0.06
C SER A 132 -27.50 -2.95 0.04
N THR A 133 -28.13 -3.21 -1.11
CA THR A 133 -29.39 -3.99 -1.19
C THR A 133 -29.17 -5.46 -1.57
N THR A 134 -27.98 -5.82 -2.02
CA THR A 134 -27.60 -7.19 -2.37
C THR A 134 -26.23 -7.52 -1.82
N LEU A 135 -25.91 -8.82 -1.67
CA LEU A 135 -24.58 -9.27 -1.26
C LEU A 135 -23.49 -8.80 -2.24
N GLY A 136 -23.80 -8.75 -3.52
CA GLY A 136 -22.86 -8.28 -4.56
C GLY A 136 -22.54 -6.79 -4.41
N THR A 137 -23.56 -5.94 -4.21
CA THR A 137 -23.37 -4.51 -3.98
C THR A 137 -22.64 -4.25 -2.66
N PHE A 138 -22.99 -5.01 -1.61
CA PHE A 138 -22.30 -4.94 -0.32
C PHE A 138 -20.79 -5.26 -0.46
N ASN A 139 -20.44 -6.38 -1.07
CA ASN A 139 -19.05 -6.77 -1.25
C ASN A 139 -18.27 -5.74 -2.07
N GLY A 140 -18.88 -5.21 -3.14
CA GLY A 140 -18.25 -4.18 -3.97
C GLY A 140 -17.99 -2.88 -3.20
N ALA A 141 -18.96 -2.42 -2.44
CA ALA A 141 -18.86 -1.19 -1.66
C ALA A 141 -17.90 -1.36 -0.46
N ALA A 142 -17.97 -2.49 0.23
CA ALA A 142 -17.05 -2.79 1.34
C ALA A 142 -15.59 -2.89 0.85
N ALA A 143 -15.33 -3.53 -0.29
CA ALA A 143 -14.01 -3.62 -0.89
C ALA A 143 -13.51 -2.27 -1.41
N GLY A 144 -14.39 -1.42 -1.92
CA GLY A 144 -14.06 -0.10 -2.47
C GLY A 144 -13.97 0.99 -1.40
N GLN A 145 -15.10 1.53 -1.00
CA GLN A 145 -15.19 2.74 -0.17
C GLN A 145 -14.75 2.52 1.28
N ALA A 146 -15.15 1.41 1.89
CA ALA A 146 -14.84 1.16 3.30
C ALA A 146 -13.40 0.69 3.52
N HIS A 147 -12.82 -0.10 2.59
CA HIS A 147 -11.53 -0.76 2.78
C HIS A 147 -10.44 -0.20 1.86
N GLY A 148 -10.77 0.17 0.63
CA GLY A 148 -9.82 0.61 -0.38
C GLY A 148 -8.90 1.75 0.07
N PRO A 149 -9.38 2.84 0.65
CA PRO A 149 -8.55 3.94 1.14
C PRO A 149 -7.53 3.49 2.18
N ILE A 150 -7.92 2.61 3.10
CA ILE A 150 -7.01 2.07 4.13
C ILE A 150 -5.92 1.22 3.50
N HIS A 151 -6.25 0.41 2.50
CA HIS A 151 -5.27 -0.34 1.73
C HIS A 151 -4.24 0.57 1.07
N MET A 152 -4.72 1.63 0.41
CA MET A 152 -3.86 2.61 -0.25
C MET A 152 -2.98 3.33 0.76
N PHE A 153 -3.51 3.66 1.91
CA PHE A 153 -2.80 4.37 2.96
C PHE A 153 -1.72 3.50 3.63
N THR A 154 -2.05 2.26 4.00
CA THR A 154 -1.13 1.36 4.71
C THR A 154 -0.27 0.50 3.80
N GLY A 155 -0.67 0.34 2.55
CA GLY A 155 -0.29 -0.70 1.63
C GLY A 155 1.16 -0.80 1.19
N GLY A 156 2.07 -0.04 1.81
CA GLY A 156 3.49 -0.11 1.51
C GLY A 156 3.85 0.47 0.15
N GLN A 157 5.09 0.29 -0.22
CA GLN A 157 5.66 0.96 -1.35
C GLN A 157 5.61 0.15 -2.64
N SER A 158 5.16 0.73 -3.69
CA SER A 158 5.33 0.24 -5.05
C SER A 158 6.24 1.18 -5.85
N ASN A 159 7.53 1.21 -5.55
CA ASN A 159 8.54 1.94 -6.35
C ASN A 159 8.40 3.44 -6.50
N THR A 160 7.99 4.16 -5.52
CA THR A 160 7.69 5.56 -5.69
C THR A 160 8.88 6.46 -6.06
N PRO A 161 10.09 6.29 -5.55
CA PRO A 161 11.22 7.10 -6.02
C PRO A 161 11.50 6.91 -7.51
N ASP A 162 11.41 5.67 -7.95
CA ASP A 162 11.68 5.27 -9.32
C ASP A 162 10.56 5.67 -10.27
N LEU A 163 9.30 5.57 -9.85
CA LEU A 163 8.17 5.98 -10.68
C LEU A 163 8.19 7.47 -10.95
N SER A 164 8.53 8.30 -9.97
CA SER A 164 8.70 9.74 -10.17
C SER A 164 9.83 10.05 -11.16
N ALA A 165 10.96 9.36 -11.04
CA ALA A 165 12.08 9.51 -11.97
C ALA A 165 11.70 9.05 -13.38
N ARG A 166 11.00 7.94 -13.52
CA ARG A 166 10.52 7.42 -14.82
C ARG A 166 9.51 8.34 -15.47
N LEU A 167 8.55 8.84 -14.72
CA LEU A 167 7.56 9.78 -15.23
C LEU A 167 8.22 11.08 -15.69
N THR A 168 9.21 11.56 -14.95
CA THR A 168 10.02 12.72 -15.36
C THR A 168 10.81 12.43 -16.63
N HIS A 169 11.37 11.24 -16.75
CA HIS A 169 12.12 10.81 -17.92
C HIS A 169 11.26 10.79 -19.20
N ILE A 170 10.01 10.34 -19.10
CA ILE A 170 9.06 10.38 -20.22
C ILE A 170 8.42 11.75 -20.45
N GLY A 171 8.90 12.78 -19.77
CA GLY A 171 8.44 14.15 -19.95
C GLY A 171 7.20 14.54 -19.15
N PHE A 172 6.76 13.69 -18.26
CA PHE A 172 5.63 14.00 -17.39
C PHE A 172 6.07 14.98 -16.29
N LYS A 173 5.54 16.20 -16.35
CA LYS A 173 5.79 17.24 -15.34
C LYS A 173 4.46 17.64 -14.72
N ALA A 174 4.16 17.08 -13.56
CA ALA A 174 3.04 17.55 -12.75
C ALA A 174 3.56 18.30 -11.52
N SER A 175 2.95 19.42 -11.19
CA SER A 175 3.26 20.22 -10.01
C SER A 175 1.98 20.70 -9.33
N GLY A 176 2.06 20.92 -8.03
CA GLY A 176 0.95 21.43 -7.23
C GLY A 176 -0.23 20.44 -7.10
N PRO A 177 -1.48 20.95 -7.01
CA PRO A 177 -2.68 20.14 -6.83
C PRO A 177 -2.87 19.06 -7.89
N THR A 178 -2.49 19.35 -9.12
CA THR A 178 -2.55 18.40 -10.25
C THR A 178 -1.63 17.20 -10.01
N ARG A 179 -0.50 17.41 -9.35
CA ARG A 179 0.41 16.32 -8.96
C ARG A 179 -0.24 15.40 -7.95
N ASN A 180 -0.84 15.93 -6.90
CA ASN A 180 -1.51 15.14 -5.87
C ASN A 180 -2.69 14.36 -6.44
N GLN A 181 -3.47 14.98 -7.32
CA GLN A 181 -4.59 14.35 -8.00
C GLN A 181 -4.13 13.23 -8.95
N PHE A 182 -3.03 13.43 -9.66
CA PHE A 182 -2.43 12.40 -10.51
C PHE A 182 -1.92 11.22 -9.66
N TRP A 183 -1.22 11.47 -8.57
CA TRP A 183 -0.72 10.42 -7.70
C TRP A 183 -1.86 9.66 -7.02
N GLY A 184 -2.87 10.35 -6.50
CA GLY A 184 -4.02 9.70 -5.86
C GLY A 184 -4.81 8.83 -6.83
N THR A 185 -5.24 9.38 -7.94
CA THR A 185 -6.11 8.69 -8.91
C THR A 185 -5.32 7.87 -9.91
N GLY A 186 -4.25 8.44 -10.45
CA GLY A 186 -3.45 7.81 -11.50
C GLY A 186 -2.68 6.59 -11.03
N VAL A 187 -2.05 6.65 -9.87
CA VAL A 187 -1.28 5.53 -9.32
C VAL A 187 -2.20 4.40 -8.92
N THR A 188 -3.36 4.68 -8.34
CA THR A 188 -4.36 3.66 -8.01
C THR A 188 -4.86 2.95 -9.26
N PHE A 189 -5.21 3.71 -10.29
CA PHE A 189 -5.65 3.16 -11.57
C PHE A 189 -4.53 2.36 -12.24
N PHE A 190 -3.32 2.88 -12.25
CA PHE A 190 -2.14 2.22 -12.80
C PHE A 190 -1.83 0.91 -12.07
N PHE A 191 -1.89 0.91 -10.74
CA PHE A 191 -1.67 -0.26 -9.91
C PHE A 191 -2.70 -1.38 -10.19
N ALA A 192 -3.96 -1.02 -10.27
CA ALA A 192 -5.03 -1.96 -10.62
C ALA A 192 -4.87 -2.49 -12.05
N SER A 193 -4.46 -1.63 -12.97
CA SER A 193 -4.24 -1.99 -14.37
C SER A 193 -3.05 -2.93 -14.55
N ILE A 194 -1.92 -2.68 -13.88
CA ILE A 194 -0.73 -3.55 -13.93
C ILE A 194 -1.08 -4.97 -13.48
N LYS A 195 -1.82 -5.11 -12.39
CA LYS A 195 -2.27 -6.41 -11.91
C LYS A 195 -3.07 -7.17 -12.98
N SER A 196 -3.94 -6.48 -13.69
CA SER A 196 -4.73 -7.06 -14.78
C SER A 196 -3.85 -7.41 -15.98
N LEU A 197 -2.99 -6.49 -16.41
CA LEU A 197 -2.07 -6.73 -17.51
C LEU A 197 -1.16 -7.94 -17.24
N TYR A 198 -0.63 -8.04 -16.02
CA TYR A 198 0.18 -9.19 -15.61
C TYR A 198 -0.61 -10.50 -15.70
N ARG A 199 -1.85 -10.53 -15.18
CA ARG A 199 -2.70 -11.72 -15.21
C ARG A 199 -3.11 -12.15 -16.63
N TYR A 200 -3.17 -11.21 -17.54
CA TYR A 200 -3.46 -11.47 -18.96
C TYR A 200 -2.18 -11.68 -19.79
N HIS A 201 -1.02 -11.80 -19.15
CA HIS A 201 0.28 -11.97 -19.82
C HIS A 201 0.66 -10.86 -20.80
N LEU A 202 0.06 -9.68 -20.64
CA LEU A 202 0.39 -8.47 -21.40
C LEU A 202 1.53 -7.66 -20.73
N TYR A 203 1.89 -8.02 -19.51
CA TYR A 203 2.98 -7.44 -18.76
C TYR A 203 3.77 -8.57 -18.09
N ASN A 204 4.99 -8.77 -18.55
CA ASN A 204 5.83 -9.90 -18.17
C ASN A 204 6.99 -9.43 -17.29
N CYS A 205 7.21 -10.13 -16.21
CA CYS A 205 8.31 -9.88 -15.29
C CYS A 205 9.36 -10.99 -15.39
N PRO A 206 10.66 -10.68 -15.24
CA PRO A 206 11.67 -11.70 -15.13
C PRO A 206 11.38 -12.68 -13.99
N GLU A 207 11.66 -13.96 -14.18
CA GLU A 207 11.49 -14.98 -13.13
C GLU A 207 12.44 -14.73 -11.96
N SER A 208 13.67 -14.30 -12.26
CA SER A 208 14.66 -13.96 -11.24
C SER A 208 15.58 -12.86 -11.72
N CYS A 209 16.09 -12.08 -10.77
CA CYS A 209 17.05 -11.01 -11.00
C CYS A 209 18.31 -11.22 -10.19
N ASP A 210 19.45 -10.93 -10.81
CA ASP A 210 20.74 -10.89 -10.16
C ASP A 210 20.78 -9.72 -9.16
N SER A 211 21.31 -9.99 -7.97
CA SER A 211 21.43 -8.98 -6.91
C SER A 211 22.25 -7.76 -7.30
N GLU A 212 23.16 -7.90 -8.27
CA GLU A 212 23.99 -6.81 -8.77
C GLU A 212 23.26 -5.88 -9.76
N LYS A 213 22.16 -6.32 -10.34
CA LYS A 213 21.37 -5.51 -11.27
C LYS A 213 20.65 -4.36 -10.57
N SER A 214 20.41 -3.30 -11.32
CA SER A 214 19.50 -2.24 -10.88
C SER A 214 18.04 -2.66 -11.03
N GLU A 215 17.14 -1.98 -10.35
CA GLU A 215 15.69 -2.19 -10.51
C GLU A 215 15.23 -1.88 -11.94
N MET A 216 15.91 -0.96 -12.63
CA MET A 216 15.63 -0.63 -14.02
C MET A 216 16.01 -1.78 -14.98
N ASP A 217 17.13 -2.45 -14.73
CA ASP A 217 17.58 -3.57 -15.56
C ASP A 217 16.75 -4.83 -15.33
N CYS A 218 16.03 -4.88 -14.21
CA CYS A 218 15.13 -5.95 -13.84
C CYS A 218 13.66 -5.54 -13.89
N ALA A 219 13.32 -4.60 -14.75
CA ALA A 219 11.95 -4.15 -14.90
C ALA A 219 11.09 -5.14 -15.68
N CYS A 220 9.83 -5.21 -15.30
CA CYS A 220 8.83 -5.90 -16.13
C CYS A 220 8.59 -5.11 -17.43
N THR A 221 8.25 -5.81 -18.48
CA THR A 221 8.03 -5.24 -19.82
C THR A 221 6.66 -5.62 -20.37
N CYS A 222 6.10 -4.77 -21.23
CA CYS A 222 4.90 -5.14 -21.98
C CYS A 222 5.24 -6.25 -22.99
N SER A 223 4.27 -7.14 -23.21
CA SER A 223 4.38 -8.12 -24.30
C SER A 223 4.46 -7.38 -25.65
N THR A 224 5.40 -7.79 -26.48
CA THR A 224 5.58 -7.26 -27.83
C THR A 224 4.92 -8.15 -28.90
N GLU A 225 4.18 -9.17 -28.48
CA GLU A 225 3.46 -10.00 -29.44
C GLU A 225 2.20 -9.23 -29.90
N GLU A 226 2.15 -8.99 -31.20
CA GLU A 226 1.01 -8.43 -31.94
C GLU A 226 -0.11 -9.47 -32.12
#